data_918b1cf85d8f0881d5599187adf9dfd1
#
_entry.id   918b1cf85d8f0881d5599187adf9dfd1
#
_cell.length_a   1.000
_cell.length_b   1.000
_cell.length_c   1.000
_cell.angle_alpha   90.00
_cell.angle_beta   90.00
_cell.angle_gamma   90.00
#
_symmetry.space_group_name_H-M   'P 1'
#
loop_
_entity.id
_entity.type
_entity.pdbx_description
1 polymer ?
#
loop_
_entity_poly.entity_id
_entity_poly.type
_entity_poly.pdbx_seq_one_letter_code
_entity_poly.pdbx_strand_id
1 'polypeptide(L)'
;MRSRLFLLSIILLIGVSCQHKKATTEKETVAAGNTYTNPLLERGAEPWAIFHEGKYYYTQGSENRVILWETDDITDLSHATQKDVWIPTDPSNSYHLWAPEIHRINNKWYIYFAADDGNMDNHQIYVVENEAANPMEGTFVMKGRIQTDKDNNWAIHASTFEHDGQRYMIWCGWQKRRIDSETQCIYIATMENPWTLSSDRILISKPEYEWECQWVNPDGSKTAYPIHVNEAPQYFESKNKDKACIFYSASGSWTPYYLSLIHISEPT
;
A
#
# COMPACT_ATOMS: atom_id res chain seq x y z
N MET A 1 58.11 24.92 -72.94
CA MET A 1 58.79 24.04 -72.00
C MET A 1 58.07 24.15 -70.68
N ARG A 2 57.21 23.19 -70.39
CA ARG A 2 56.40 23.18 -69.12
C ARG A 2 56.76 21.90 -68.38
N SER A 3 57.47 22.07 -67.28
CA SER A 3 57.82 21.01 -66.34
C SER A 3 56.54 20.61 -65.53
N ARG A 4 56.22 19.32 -65.50
CA ARG A 4 55.13 18.75 -64.62
C ARG A 4 55.80 18.12 -63.42
N LEU A 5 55.53 18.69 -62.27
CA LEU A 5 55.87 18.12 -61.00
C LEU A 5 54.85 17.03 -60.64
N PHE A 6 55.29 15.82 -60.39
CA PHE A 6 54.48 14.73 -59.81
C PHE A 6 54.57 14.83 -58.30
N LEU A 7 53.48 15.05 -57.71
CA LEU A 7 53.34 14.96 -56.25
C LEU A 7 52.95 13.52 -55.90
N LEU A 8 53.79 12.82 -55.17
CA LEU A 8 53.53 11.49 -54.64
C LEU A 8 52.82 11.67 -53.32
N SER A 9 51.52 11.34 -53.22
CA SER A 9 50.80 11.31 -51.96
C SER A 9 50.99 9.95 -51.27
N ILE A 10 51.69 9.96 -50.16
CA ILE A 10 51.84 8.81 -49.29
C ILE A 10 50.57 8.76 -48.41
N ILE A 11 49.73 7.78 -48.63
CA ILE A 11 48.56 7.51 -47.75
C ILE A 11 49.09 6.65 -46.62
N LEU A 12 49.12 7.25 -45.42
CA LEU A 12 49.39 6.57 -44.14
C LEU A 12 48.11 5.89 -43.66
N LEU A 13 47.99 4.58 -43.79
CA LEU A 13 46.92 3.78 -43.23
C LEU A 13 47.19 3.61 -41.72
N ILE A 14 46.48 4.38 -40.90
CA ILE A 14 46.44 4.16 -39.45
C ILE A 14 45.39 3.06 -39.19
N GLY A 15 45.87 1.84 -38.96
CA GLY A 15 45.04 0.73 -38.51
C GLY A 15 44.56 0.97 -37.09
N VAL A 16 43.31 1.35 -36.94
CA VAL A 16 42.65 1.36 -35.64
C VAL A 16 42.30 -0.08 -35.27
N SER A 17 43.12 -0.68 -34.43
CA SER A 17 42.83 -1.98 -33.81
C SER A 17 41.70 -1.79 -32.77
N CYS A 18 40.49 -2.16 -33.15
CA CYS A 18 39.40 -2.34 -32.17
C CYS A 18 39.73 -3.53 -31.28
N GLN A 19 40.32 -3.27 -30.13
CA GLN A 19 40.32 -4.25 -29.04
C GLN A 19 38.91 -4.39 -28.50
N HIS A 20 38.21 -5.46 -28.87
CA HIS A 20 37.02 -5.92 -28.19
C HIS A 20 37.43 -6.28 -26.76
N LYS A 21 37.16 -5.38 -25.80
CA LYS A 21 37.07 -5.77 -24.37
C LYS A 21 35.93 -6.76 -24.29
N LYS A 22 36.25 -8.05 -24.10
CA LYS A 22 35.29 -9.02 -23.59
C LYS A 22 34.72 -8.46 -22.30
N ALA A 23 33.45 -8.09 -22.31
CA ALA A 23 32.70 -7.87 -21.09
C ALA A 23 32.71 -9.21 -20.34
N THR A 24 33.54 -9.32 -19.32
CA THR A 24 33.41 -10.34 -18.31
C THR A 24 32.09 -10.01 -17.62
N THR A 25 31.03 -10.77 -17.91
CA THR A 25 29.84 -10.83 -17.10
C THR A 25 30.30 -11.43 -15.78
N GLU A 26 30.58 -10.59 -14.80
CA GLU A 26 30.62 -11.04 -13.42
C GLU A 26 29.22 -11.59 -13.16
N LYS A 27 29.13 -12.93 -13.09
CA LYS A 27 28.02 -13.57 -12.44
C LYS A 27 28.06 -13.07 -10.99
N GLU A 28 27.18 -12.15 -10.65
CA GLU A 28 26.83 -11.95 -9.24
C GLU A 28 26.49 -13.33 -8.70
N THR A 29 27.37 -13.88 -7.93
CA THR A 29 27.09 -15.04 -7.07
C THR A 29 26.14 -14.50 -6.02
N VAL A 30 24.84 -14.64 -6.26
CA VAL A 30 23.83 -14.53 -5.19
C VAL A 30 24.30 -15.47 -4.10
N ALA A 31 24.64 -14.91 -2.94
CA ALA A 31 25.05 -15.69 -1.80
C ALA A 31 23.95 -16.73 -1.53
N ALA A 32 24.35 -18.02 -1.52
CA ALA A 32 23.43 -19.10 -1.16
C ALA A 32 23.02 -18.88 0.30
N GLY A 33 21.85 -18.31 0.53
CA GLY A 33 21.37 -18.01 1.87
C GLY A 33 20.10 -17.15 1.94
N ASN A 34 19.75 -16.42 0.87
CA ASN A 34 18.57 -15.53 0.88
C ASN A 34 17.49 -16.04 -0.08
N THR A 35 17.13 -17.30 0.00
CA THR A 35 15.97 -17.84 -0.74
C THR A 35 14.81 -18.03 0.22
N TYR A 36 13.63 -17.63 -0.21
CA TYR A 36 12.37 -17.88 0.48
C TYR A 36 11.39 -18.57 -0.48
N THR A 37 10.34 -19.16 0.07
CA THR A 37 9.32 -19.86 -0.72
C THR A 37 7.98 -19.17 -0.58
N ASN A 38 7.35 -18.84 -1.69
CA ASN A 38 5.96 -18.36 -1.71
C ASN A 38 4.96 -19.53 -1.78
N PRO A 39 3.78 -19.38 -1.17
CA PRO A 39 3.36 -18.26 -0.36
C PRO A 39 4.01 -18.24 1.03
N LEU A 40 4.23 -17.05 1.60
CA LEU A 40 4.77 -16.88 2.97
C LEU A 40 3.74 -17.33 4.03
N LEU A 41 2.45 -17.19 3.74
CA LEU A 41 1.31 -17.67 4.53
C LEU A 41 0.31 -18.34 3.60
N GLU A 42 -0.36 -19.41 4.07
CA GLU A 42 -1.38 -20.11 3.28
C GLU A 42 -2.58 -19.22 2.91
N ARG A 43 -2.88 -18.26 3.76
CA ARG A 43 -3.97 -17.29 3.59
C ARG A 43 -3.52 -15.93 4.04
N GLY A 44 -3.99 -14.90 3.35
CA GLY A 44 -3.76 -13.51 3.70
C GLY A 44 -4.47 -12.59 2.72
N ALA A 45 -4.93 -11.47 3.23
CA ALA A 45 -5.48 -10.36 2.47
C ALA A 45 -5.04 -9.06 3.12
N GLU A 46 -4.85 -8.02 2.31
CA GLU A 46 -4.54 -6.68 2.79
C GLU A 46 -3.32 -6.65 3.74
N PRO A 47 -2.16 -7.17 3.31
CA PRO A 47 -0.98 -7.28 4.14
C PRO A 47 -0.39 -5.91 4.47
N TRP A 48 0.00 -5.72 5.72
CA TRP A 48 0.76 -4.56 6.16
C TRP A 48 1.92 -4.97 7.04
N ALA A 49 3.07 -4.34 6.88
CA ALA A 49 4.23 -4.58 7.73
C ALA A 49 5.02 -3.32 7.99
N ILE A 50 5.56 -3.17 9.18
CA ILE A 50 6.58 -2.17 9.50
C ILE A 50 7.80 -2.82 10.11
N PHE A 51 8.96 -2.22 9.92
CA PHE A 51 10.21 -2.60 10.57
C PHE A 51 10.56 -1.61 11.67
N HIS A 52 10.77 -2.11 12.89
CA HIS A 52 11.13 -1.28 14.02
C HIS A 52 12.03 -2.05 14.98
N GLU A 53 13.17 -1.45 15.36
CA GLU A 53 14.13 -1.98 16.34
C GLU A 53 14.54 -3.44 16.06
N GLY A 54 14.80 -3.77 14.78
CA GLY A 54 15.27 -5.09 14.38
C GLY A 54 14.18 -6.14 14.19
N LYS A 55 12.91 -5.77 14.35
CA LYS A 55 11.75 -6.66 14.20
C LYS A 55 10.81 -6.15 13.11
N TYR A 56 10.18 -7.09 12.42
CA TYR A 56 9.02 -6.84 11.58
C TYR A 56 7.75 -7.08 12.39
N TYR A 57 6.82 -6.16 12.29
CA TYR A 57 5.46 -6.29 12.81
C TYR A 57 4.52 -6.34 11.63
N TYR A 58 3.87 -7.48 11.45
CA TYR A 58 3.00 -7.77 10.32
C TYR A 58 1.55 -7.94 10.79
N THR A 59 0.60 -7.49 9.98
CA THR A 59 -0.83 -7.71 10.19
C THR A 59 -1.53 -7.88 8.85
N GLN A 60 -2.71 -8.47 8.85
CA GLN A 60 -3.56 -8.69 7.69
C GLN A 60 -5.03 -8.71 8.08
N GLY A 61 -5.92 -8.59 7.09
CA GLY A 61 -7.36 -8.67 7.29
C GLY A 61 -7.78 -9.97 7.97
N SER A 62 -8.79 -9.87 8.84
CA SER A 62 -9.41 -11.01 9.50
C SER A 62 -10.91 -10.74 9.73
N GLU A 63 -11.67 -11.76 10.13
CA GLU A 63 -13.12 -11.61 10.27
C GLU A 63 -13.55 -10.87 11.54
N ASN A 64 -12.87 -11.11 12.66
CA ASN A 64 -13.39 -10.72 13.97
C ASN A 64 -12.34 -10.32 15.01
N ARG A 65 -11.10 -10.10 14.60
CA ARG A 65 -10.00 -9.71 15.50
C ARG A 65 -8.86 -9.10 14.71
N VAL A 66 -7.96 -8.43 15.39
CA VAL A 66 -6.67 -8.00 14.82
C VAL A 66 -5.57 -8.89 15.38
N ILE A 67 -4.86 -9.54 14.47
CA ILE A 67 -3.69 -10.38 14.79
C ILE A 67 -2.44 -9.59 14.42
N LEU A 68 -1.43 -9.64 15.28
CA LEU A 68 -0.10 -9.09 15.03
C LEU A 68 0.92 -10.22 15.05
N TRP A 69 1.78 -10.25 14.05
CA TRP A 69 2.94 -11.16 13.96
C TRP A 69 4.22 -10.38 14.22
N GLU A 70 5.13 -10.93 14.99
CA GLU A 70 6.48 -10.41 15.21
C GLU A 70 7.50 -11.41 14.69
N THR A 71 8.44 -10.96 13.87
CA THR A 71 9.54 -11.78 13.35
C THR A 71 10.80 -10.96 13.11
N ASP A 72 11.97 -11.61 13.12
CA ASP A 72 13.24 -11.03 12.66
C ASP A 72 13.38 -11.08 11.13
N ASP A 73 12.64 -11.98 10.48
CA ASP A 73 12.69 -12.22 9.04
C ASP A 73 11.28 -12.23 8.44
N ILE A 74 10.95 -11.18 7.69
CA ILE A 74 9.63 -11.06 7.04
C ILE A 74 9.37 -12.20 6.03
N THR A 75 10.39 -12.87 5.54
CA THR A 75 10.25 -14.00 4.62
C THR A 75 9.90 -15.31 5.33
N ASP A 76 9.90 -15.32 6.67
CA ASP A 76 9.55 -16.47 7.51
C ASP A 76 8.35 -16.17 8.43
N LEU A 77 7.28 -15.67 7.87
CA LEU A 77 6.04 -15.36 8.59
C LEU A 77 5.37 -16.61 9.20
N SER A 78 5.59 -17.78 8.63
CA SER A 78 5.01 -19.02 9.13
C SER A 78 5.49 -19.41 10.54
N HIS A 79 6.67 -18.95 10.93
CA HIS A 79 7.25 -19.17 12.27
C HIS A 79 7.21 -17.92 13.15
N ALA A 80 6.63 -16.83 12.69
CA ALA A 80 6.50 -15.60 13.46
C ALA A 80 5.67 -15.81 14.73
N THR A 81 6.03 -15.09 15.79
CA THR A 81 5.21 -15.04 17.01
C THR A 81 3.91 -14.30 16.73
N GLN A 82 2.77 -14.91 17.05
CA GLN A 82 1.46 -14.35 16.80
C GLN A 82 0.76 -13.97 18.11
N LYS A 83 -0.02 -12.88 18.07
CA LYS A 83 -0.87 -12.46 19.18
C LYS A 83 -2.15 -11.83 18.65
N ASP A 84 -3.30 -12.23 19.22
CA ASP A 84 -4.55 -11.47 19.08
C ASP A 84 -4.39 -10.20 19.92
N VAL A 85 -4.16 -9.07 19.25
CA VAL A 85 -3.89 -7.79 19.92
C VAL A 85 -5.15 -6.97 20.16
N TRP A 86 -6.21 -7.24 19.38
CA TRP A 86 -7.50 -6.63 19.53
C TRP A 86 -8.62 -7.62 19.20
N ILE A 87 -9.58 -7.77 20.13
CA ILE A 87 -10.83 -8.51 19.92
C ILE A 87 -11.94 -7.54 20.26
N PRO A 88 -12.78 -7.12 19.30
CA PRO A 88 -13.86 -6.17 19.56
C PRO A 88 -14.92 -6.78 20.47
N THR A 89 -15.52 -5.92 21.29
CA THR A 89 -16.63 -6.29 22.20
C THR A 89 -17.89 -5.46 21.94
N ASP A 90 -17.78 -4.43 21.12
CA ASP A 90 -18.91 -3.58 20.71
C ASP A 90 -19.49 -4.11 19.39
N PRO A 91 -20.79 -4.49 19.35
CA PRO A 91 -21.43 -4.99 18.13
C PRO A 91 -21.34 -4.05 16.93
N SER A 92 -21.16 -2.74 17.15
CA SER A 92 -21.06 -1.76 16.05
C SER A 92 -19.77 -1.86 15.22
N ASN A 93 -18.78 -2.63 15.69
CA ASN A 93 -17.48 -2.76 15.05
C ASN A 93 -16.87 -4.16 15.20
N SER A 94 -17.71 -5.19 15.30
CA SER A 94 -17.29 -6.56 15.60
C SER A 94 -17.21 -7.49 14.41
N TYR A 95 -17.50 -6.99 13.20
CA TYR A 95 -17.56 -7.81 12.00
C TYR A 95 -16.66 -7.26 10.92
N HIS A 96 -16.17 -8.15 10.05
CA HIS A 96 -15.40 -7.84 8.84
C HIS A 96 -14.27 -6.85 9.12
N LEU A 97 -13.33 -7.24 10.00
CA LEU A 97 -12.17 -6.41 10.33
C LEU A 97 -11.17 -6.46 9.18
N TRP A 98 -11.20 -5.43 8.34
CA TRP A 98 -10.41 -5.34 7.11
C TRP A 98 -9.26 -4.35 7.23
N ALA A 99 -8.22 -4.59 6.43
CA ALA A 99 -7.07 -3.72 6.22
C ALA A 99 -6.48 -3.13 7.50
N PRO A 100 -6.11 -3.95 8.48
CA PRO A 100 -5.45 -3.42 9.67
C PRO A 100 -4.03 -2.96 9.32
N GLU A 101 -3.71 -1.71 9.68
CA GLU A 101 -2.38 -1.13 9.51
C GLU A 101 -1.80 -0.68 10.87
N ILE A 102 -0.66 -1.23 11.26
CA ILE A 102 0.05 -0.80 12.46
C ILE A 102 1.01 0.33 12.15
N HIS A 103 0.95 1.40 12.95
CA HIS A 103 1.81 2.58 12.84
C HIS A 103 2.42 2.95 14.19
N ARG A 104 3.62 3.50 14.16
CA ARG A 104 4.27 4.07 15.35
C ARG A 104 4.27 5.58 15.26
N ILE A 105 3.56 6.23 16.19
CA ILE A 105 3.38 7.68 16.22
C ILE A 105 3.68 8.19 17.62
N ASN A 106 4.58 9.14 17.78
CA ASN A 106 4.94 9.73 19.07
C ASN A 106 5.26 8.67 20.15
N ASN A 107 6.02 7.63 19.78
CA ASN A 107 6.42 6.51 20.64
C ASN A 107 5.29 5.61 21.13
N LYS A 108 4.11 5.70 20.55
CA LYS A 108 2.98 4.81 20.79
C LYS A 108 2.63 4.05 19.51
N TRP A 109 1.92 2.94 19.66
CA TRP A 109 1.45 2.11 18.58
C TRP A 109 -0.03 2.35 18.33
N TYR A 110 -0.39 2.44 17.06
CA TYR A 110 -1.75 2.60 16.61
C TYR A 110 -2.04 1.56 15.54
N ILE A 111 -3.19 0.91 15.62
CA ILE A 111 -3.69 0.06 14.55
C ILE A 111 -4.98 0.67 14.04
N TYR A 112 -4.97 1.04 12.76
CA TYR A 112 -6.16 1.46 12.03
C TYR A 112 -6.74 0.25 11.34
N PHE A 113 -8.05 0.11 11.36
CA PHE A 113 -8.76 -0.97 10.67
C PHE A 113 -10.16 -0.53 10.32
N ALA A 114 -10.75 -1.17 9.30
CA ALA A 114 -12.16 -1.00 8.99
C ALA A 114 -12.96 -2.11 9.67
N ALA A 115 -14.16 -1.79 10.13
CA ALA A 115 -15.10 -2.76 10.70
C ALA A 115 -16.54 -2.27 10.54
N ASP A 116 -17.50 -3.19 10.69
CA ASP A 116 -18.91 -2.91 10.62
C ASP A 116 -19.73 -3.64 11.71
N ASP A 117 -21.06 -3.49 11.67
CA ASP A 117 -22.04 -4.06 12.56
C ASP A 117 -22.67 -5.38 12.07
N GLY A 118 -22.05 -6.04 11.10
CA GLY A 118 -22.59 -7.19 10.36
C GLY A 118 -23.21 -6.82 9.01
N ASN A 119 -23.34 -5.52 8.72
CA ASN A 119 -23.73 -5.01 7.42
C ASN A 119 -22.57 -4.28 6.76
N MET A 120 -22.01 -4.85 5.70
CA MET A 120 -20.85 -4.30 4.99
C MET A 120 -21.04 -2.86 4.48
N ASP A 121 -22.28 -2.41 4.26
CA ASP A 121 -22.57 -1.02 3.89
C ASP A 121 -22.29 -0.01 5.03
N ASN A 122 -22.05 -0.50 6.25
CA ASN A 122 -21.80 0.31 7.43
C ASN A 122 -20.32 0.38 7.82
N HIS A 123 -19.39 -0.10 6.98
CA HIS A 123 -17.96 -0.01 7.27
C HIS A 123 -17.51 1.39 7.61
N GLN A 124 -16.77 1.49 8.71
CA GLN A 124 -16.12 2.70 9.18
C GLN A 124 -14.68 2.38 9.63
N ILE A 125 -13.85 3.40 9.71
CA ILE A 125 -12.49 3.30 10.20
C ILE A 125 -12.45 3.47 11.70
N TYR A 126 -11.78 2.55 12.38
CA TYR A 126 -11.51 2.56 13.82
C TYR A 126 -10.02 2.57 14.08
N VAL A 127 -9.64 3.00 15.29
CA VAL A 127 -8.25 3.00 15.71
C VAL A 127 -8.13 2.58 17.18
N VAL A 128 -7.13 1.74 17.43
CA VAL A 128 -6.72 1.32 18.77
C VAL A 128 -5.29 1.79 19.04
N GLU A 129 -4.99 2.10 20.31
CA GLU A 129 -3.70 2.61 20.80
C GLU A 129 -3.07 1.66 21.80
N ASN A 130 -1.77 1.44 21.73
CA ASN A 130 -0.97 0.76 22.73
C ASN A 130 0.26 1.62 23.10
N GLU A 131 0.50 1.83 24.40
CA GLU A 131 1.60 2.67 24.92
C GLU A 131 2.87 1.87 25.26
N ALA A 132 2.84 0.54 25.15
CA ALA A 132 4.01 -0.30 25.39
C ALA A 132 5.14 -0.03 24.40
N ALA A 133 6.38 -0.24 24.78
CA ALA A 133 7.52 -0.11 23.89
C ALA A 133 7.45 -1.14 22.76
N ASN A 134 7.14 -2.41 23.09
CA ASN A 134 6.88 -3.47 22.12
C ASN A 134 5.35 -3.64 21.93
N PRO A 135 4.82 -3.61 20.70
CA PRO A 135 3.38 -3.73 20.47
C PRO A 135 2.83 -5.13 20.78
N MET A 136 3.71 -6.14 20.89
CA MET A 136 3.34 -7.48 21.35
C MET A 136 3.09 -7.53 22.86
N GLU A 137 3.50 -6.48 23.58
CA GLU A 137 3.25 -6.29 25.02
C GLU A 137 2.13 -5.29 25.25
N GLY A 138 1.68 -5.17 26.50
CA GLY A 138 0.60 -4.24 26.86
C GLY A 138 -0.74 -4.60 26.24
N THR A 139 -1.60 -3.60 26.15
CA THR A 139 -2.99 -3.74 25.69
C THR A 139 -3.32 -2.63 24.70
N PHE A 140 -3.90 -2.98 23.57
CA PHE A 140 -4.51 -2.01 22.68
C PHE A 140 -5.87 -1.54 23.26
N VAL A 141 -6.08 -0.23 23.23
CA VAL A 141 -7.30 0.41 23.77
C VAL A 141 -7.98 1.17 22.63
N MET A 142 -9.30 0.97 22.46
CA MET A 142 -10.09 1.67 21.46
C MET A 142 -10.06 3.18 21.70
N LYS A 143 -9.67 3.95 20.69
CA LYS A 143 -9.75 5.41 20.66
C LYS A 143 -11.05 5.89 20.03
N GLY A 144 -11.70 5.03 19.26
CA GLY A 144 -12.98 5.29 18.64
C GLY A 144 -12.97 5.16 17.13
N ARG A 145 -14.10 5.50 16.55
CA ARG A 145 -14.29 5.65 15.11
C ARG A 145 -13.69 6.97 14.65
N ILE A 146 -12.99 6.95 13.52
CA ILE A 146 -12.54 8.18 12.86
C ILE A 146 -13.71 8.77 12.06
N GLN A 147 -14.05 10.02 12.34
CA GLN A 147 -15.09 10.76 11.61
C GLN A 147 -14.53 11.20 10.27
N THR A 148 -14.70 10.41 9.20
CA THR A 148 -14.16 10.69 7.86
C THR A 148 -14.95 11.76 7.11
N ASP A 149 -16.23 11.95 7.43
CA ASP A 149 -17.10 13.03 6.97
C ASP A 149 -18.33 13.17 7.87
N LYS A 150 -19.10 14.25 7.65
CA LYS A 150 -20.30 14.56 8.45
C LYS A 150 -21.46 13.59 8.28
N ASP A 151 -21.48 12.85 7.14
CA ASP A 151 -22.59 11.99 6.76
C ASP A 151 -22.32 10.51 7.10
N ASN A 152 -21.15 10.20 7.70
CA ASN A 152 -20.69 8.84 8.00
C ASN A 152 -20.73 7.92 6.78
N ASN A 153 -20.25 8.41 5.64
CA ASN A 153 -20.14 7.59 4.46
C ASN A 153 -19.14 6.45 4.71
N TRP A 154 -19.34 5.38 4.00
CA TRP A 154 -18.51 4.18 4.02
C TRP A 154 -17.02 4.51 3.79
N ALA A 155 -16.14 3.94 4.60
CA ALA A 155 -14.71 4.20 4.57
C ALA A 155 -13.91 3.01 5.07
N ILE A 156 -12.84 2.66 4.31
CA ILE A 156 -11.90 1.57 4.62
C ILE A 156 -10.46 1.94 4.20
N HIS A 157 -9.49 1.07 4.42
CA HIS A 157 -8.08 1.20 4.00
C HIS A 157 -7.44 2.52 4.45
N ALA A 158 -7.50 2.81 5.74
CA ALA A 158 -6.87 4.00 6.29
C ALA A 158 -5.37 3.80 6.49
N SER A 159 -4.58 4.65 5.87
CA SER A 159 -3.15 4.79 6.12
C SER A 159 -2.81 6.19 6.60
N THR A 160 -1.79 6.34 7.44
CA THR A 160 -1.37 7.64 7.97
C THR A 160 0.11 7.88 7.73
N PHE A 161 0.46 9.11 7.40
CA PHE A 161 1.83 9.53 7.15
C PHE A 161 2.07 10.96 7.62
N GLU A 162 3.33 11.35 7.67
CA GLU A 162 3.75 12.72 7.94
C GLU A 162 4.46 13.29 6.71
N HIS A 163 4.11 14.50 6.33
CA HIS A 163 4.74 15.25 5.26
C HIS A 163 4.87 16.71 5.68
N ASP A 164 6.08 17.27 5.58
CA ASP A 164 6.41 18.63 5.99
C ASP A 164 5.94 19.02 7.40
N GLY A 165 6.05 18.07 8.34
CA GLY A 165 5.65 18.29 9.74
C GLY A 165 4.15 18.28 10.01
N GLN A 166 3.34 18.00 9.00
CA GLN A 166 1.89 17.80 9.12
C GLN A 166 1.55 16.31 8.96
N ARG A 167 0.71 15.80 9.84
CA ARG A 167 0.17 14.44 9.72
C ARG A 167 -1.09 14.45 8.88
N TYR A 168 -1.18 13.43 8.03
CA TYR A 168 -2.30 13.17 7.14
C TYR A 168 -2.83 11.77 7.33
N MET A 169 -4.11 11.57 7.04
CA MET A 169 -4.71 10.28 6.79
C MET A 169 -5.20 10.24 5.34
N ILE A 170 -4.93 9.12 4.67
CA ILE A 170 -5.50 8.76 3.38
C ILE A 170 -6.34 7.50 3.56
N TRP A 171 -7.43 7.40 2.80
CA TRP A 171 -8.32 6.24 2.85
C TRP A 171 -9.13 6.12 1.57
N CYS A 172 -9.76 4.99 1.36
CA CYS A 172 -10.80 4.90 0.35
C CYS A 172 -12.20 4.92 0.97
N GLY A 173 -13.16 5.46 0.20
CA GLY A 173 -14.53 5.60 0.69
C GLY A 173 -15.50 6.03 -0.39
N TRP A 174 -16.78 6.00 -0.05
CA TRP A 174 -17.84 6.47 -0.94
C TRP A 174 -18.03 7.99 -0.83
N GLN A 175 -18.41 8.61 -1.97
CA GLN A 175 -18.81 10.04 -1.96
C GLN A 175 -20.10 10.26 -1.18
N LYS A 176 -21.02 9.29 -1.24
CA LYS A 176 -22.29 9.25 -0.51
C LYS A 176 -22.69 7.79 -0.33
N ARG A 177 -23.62 7.52 0.57
CA ARG A 177 -24.16 6.17 0.74
C ARG A 177 -24.66 5.62 -0.59
N ARG A 178 -24.48 4.31 -0.77
CA ARG A 178 -24.93 3.58 -1.94
C ARG A 178 -26.40 3.88 -2.24
N ILE A 179 -26.70 4.19 -3.50
CA ILE A 179 -28.06 4.33 -4.02
C ILE A 179 -28.25 3.38 -5.21
N ASP A 180 -27.51 3.65 -6.31
CA ASP A 180 -27.62 2.91 -7.57
C ASP A 180 -26.29 2.28 -8.01
N SER A 181 -25.18 2.76 -7.52
CA SER A 181 -23.83 2.29 -7.85
C SER A 181 -22.86 2.59 -6.73
N GLU A 182 -21.80 1.82 -6.66
CA GLU A 182 -20.68 2.04 -5.77
C GLU A 182 -19.53 2.68 -6.54
N THR A 183 -18.92 3.68 -5.93
CA THR A 183 -17.69 4.24 -6.41
C THR A 183 -16.79 4.51 -5.20
N GLN A 184 -15.73 3.73 -5.08
CA GLN A 184 -14.71 3.94 -4.06
C GLN A 184 -13.68 4.92 -4.58
N CYS A 185 -13.52 5.99 -3.85
CA CYS A 185 -12.63 7.11 -4.18
C CYS A 185 -11.55 7.23 -3.10
N ILE A 186 -10.41 7.80 -3.46
CA ILE A 186 -9.34 8.09 -2.49
C ILE A 186 -9.51 9.50 -1.95
N TYR A 187 -9.46 9.60 -0.62
CA TYR A 187 -9.54 10.85 0.12
C TYR A 187 -8.29 11.08 0.96
N ILE A 188 -8.03 12.34 1.27
CA ILE A 188 -7.02 12.80 2.20
C ILE A 188 -7.60 13.85 3.14
N ALA A 189 -7.13 13.86 4.39
CA ALA A 189 -7.36 14.92 5.35
C ALA A 189 -6.17 15.11 6.27
N THR A 190 -6.02 16.30 6.84
CA THR A 190 -5.06 16.53 7.92
C THR A 190 -5.56 15.95 9.23
N MET A 191 -4.62 15.61 10.13
CA MET A 191 -4.93 15.06 11.45
C MET A 191 -4.41 16.00 12.53
N GLU A 192 -5.24 16.21 13.55
CA GLU A 192 -4.88 16.89 14.81
C GLU A 192 -4.12 15.94 15.76
N ASN A 193 -4.56 14.71 15.80
CA ASN A 193 -3.99 13.63 16.59
C ASN A 193 -4.26 12.29 15.88
N PRO A 194 -3.71 11.15 16.32
CA PRO A 194 -3.85 9.88 15.61
C PRO A 194 -5.28 9.33 15.43
N TRP A 195 -6.29 9.93 16.02
CA TRP A 195 -7.69 9.49 15.90
C TRP A 195 -8.67 10.60 15.54
N THR A 196 -8.19 11.82 15.25
CA THR A 196 -9.04 12.97 14.92
C THR A 196 -8.55 13.67 13.68
N LEU A 197 -9.40 13.81 12.68
CA LEU A 197 -9.13 14.65 11.51
C LEU A 197 -9.30 16.13 11.88
N SER A 198 -8.44 17.00 11.34
CA SER A 198 -8.46 18.45 11.56
C SER A 198 -8.96 19.23 10.36
N SER A 199 -9.23 18.56 9.24
CA SER A 199 -9.84 19.18 8.04
C SER A 199 -10.98 18.33 7.51
N ASP A 200 -11.81 18.95 6.67
CA ASP A 200 -12.70 18.21 5.79
C ASP A 200 -11.90 17.29 4.86
N ARG A 201 -12.51 16.20 4.41
CA ARG A 201 -11.91 15.32 3.42
C ARG A 201 -11.78 15.97 2.06
N ILE A 202 -10.65 15.79 1.40
CA ILE A 202 -10.37 16.21 0.04
C ILE A 202 -10.34 14.98 -0.85
N LEU A 203 -11.11 14.99 -1.93
CA LEU A 203 -11.07 13.96 -2.97
C LEU A 203 -9.78 14.11 -3.79
N ILE A 204 -8.94 13.06 -3.82
CA ILE A 204 -7.68 13.08 -4.58
C ILE A 204 -7.67 12.11 -5.76
N SER A 205 -8.47 11.05 -5.73
CA SER A 205 -8.65 10.15 -6.88
C SER A 205 -10.05 9.58 -6.90
N LYS A 206 -10.60 9.49 -8.11
CA LYS A 206 -11.87 8.85 -8.43
C LYS A 206 -11.65 7.95 -9.64
N PRO A 207 -12.23 6.74 -9.70
CA PRO A 207 -12.18 5.90 -10.88
C PRO A 207 -12.76 6.62 -12.11
N GLU A 208 -11.91 6.91 -13.11
CA GLU A 208 -12.28 7.63 -14.34
C GLU A 208 -11.74 6.93 -15.60
N TYR A 209 -10.61 6.25 -15.46
CA TYR A 209 -10.01 5.52 -16.56
C TYR A 209 -10.62 4.14 -16.73
N GLU A 210 -10.62 3.62 -17.94
CA GLU A 210 -11.18 2.30 -18.24
C GLU A 210 -10.57 1.18 -17.36
N TRP A 211 -9.29 1.24 -17.10
CA TRP A 211 -8.59 0.27 -16.23
C TRP A 211 -8.96 0.38 -14.75
N GLU A 212 -9.49 1.51 -14.30
CA GLU A 212 -10.00 1.71 -12.93
C GLU A 212 -11.46 1.25 -12.78
N CYS A 213 -12.15 1.03 -13.88
CA CYS A 213 -13.58 0.79 -13.91
C CYS A 213 -13.95 -0.65 -14.28
N GLN A 214 -13.03 -1.59 -14.12
CA GLN A 214 -13.29 -3.00 -14.40
C GLN A 214 -14.07 -3.65 -13.23
N TRP A 215 -15.14 -4.35 -13.55
CA TRP A 215 -16.07 -4.93 -12.57
C TRP A 215 -16.64 -6.28 -12.99
N VAL A 216 -15.88 -6.98 -13.80
CA VAL A 216 -16.22 -8.33 -14.28
C VAL A 216 -15.74 -9.36 -13.27
N ASN A 217 -16.62 -10.22 -12.82
CA ASN A 217 -16.26 -11.33 -11.95
C ASN A 217 -15.33 -12.34 -12.65
N PRO A 218 -14.57 -13.17 -11.89
CA PRO A 218 -13.67 -14.17 -12.48
C PRO A 218 -14.32 -15.14 -13.44
N ASP A 219 -15.63 -15.41 -13.28
CA ASP A 219 -16.44 -16.28 -14.17
C ASP A 219 -16.95 -15.55 -15.43
N GLY A 220 -16.58 -14.27 -15.61
CA GLY A 220 -17.02 -13.44 -16.72
C GLY A 220 -18.40 -12.79 -16.54
N SER A 221 -19.09 -13.05 -15.44
CA SER A 221 -20.36 -12.38 -15.12
C SER A 221 -20.11 -10.94 -14.68
N LYS A 222 -21.16 -10.13 -14.68
CA LYS A 222 -21.11 -8.74 -14.17
C LYS A 222 -22.07 -8.61 -12.99
N THR A 223 -21.72 -7.73 -12.06
CA THR A 223 -22.67 -7.32 -11.02
C THR A 223 -23.88 -6.61 -11.63
N ALA A 224 -24.97 -6.54 -10.88
CA ALA A 224 -26.20 -5.90 -11.34
C ALA A 224 -26.03 -4.43 -11.70
N TYR A 225 -25.02 -3.78 -11.11
CA TYR A 225 -24.60 -2.39 -11.37
C TYR A 225 -23.08 -2.29 -11.34
N PRO A 226 -22.49 -1.30 -12.02
CA PRO A 226 -21.07 -1.08 -12.00
C PRO A 226 -20.55 -0.76 -10.59
N ILE A 227 -19.43 -1.39 -10.22
CA ILE A 227 -18.68 -1.09 -9.02
C ILE A 227 -17.30 -0.63 -9.46
N HIS A 228 -16.99 0.64 -9.29
CA HIS A 228 -15.72 1.23 -9.67
C HIS A 228 -14.90 1.48 -8.42
N VAL A 229 -13.65 1.06 -8.43
CA VAL A 229 -12.82 1.00 -7.22
C VAL A 229 -11.46 1.59 -7.45
N ASN A 230 -11.10 2.59 -6.61
CA ASN A 230 -9.75 2.96 -6.26
C ASN A 230 -9.61 2.73 -4.76
N GLU A 231 -8.65 1.88 -4.33
CA GLU A 231 -8.53 1.46 -2.94
C GLU A 231 -7.07 1.26 -2.50
N ALA A 232 -6.88 0.98 -1.22
CA ALA A 232 -5.60 0.70 -0.58
C ALA A 232 -4.54 1.78 -0.87
N PRO A 233 -4.81 3.08 -0.62
CA PRO A 233 -3.84 4.13 -0.88
C PRO A 233 -2.66 4.05 0.06
N GLN A 234 -1.45 4.19 -0.50
CA GLN A 234 -0.19 4.20 0.26
C GLN A 234 0.64 5.42 -0.12
N TYR A 235 1.13 6.12 0.90
CA TYR A 235 2.06 7.23 0.72
C TYR A 235 3.48 6.73 0.50
N PHE A 236 4.15 7.32 -0.46
CA PHE A 236 5.56 7.10 -0.74
C PHE A 236 6.29 8.43 -0.91
N GLU A 237 7.43 8.56 -0.27
CA GLU A 237 8.35 9.67 -0.45
C GLU A 237 9.68 9.16 -0.98
N SER A 238 10.22 9.82 -2.00
CA SER A 238 11.54 9.47 -2.54
C SER A 238 12.63 9.68 -1.48
N LYS A 239 13.70 8.92 -1.59
CA LYS A 239 14.85 9.01 -0.66
C LYS A 239 15.39 10.42 -0.50
N ASN A 240 15.34 11.21 -1.56
CA ASN A 240 15.83 12.60 -1.57
C ASN A 240 14.75 13.62 -1.15
N LYS A 241 13.54 13.15 -0.85
CA LYS A 241 12.37 13.98 -0.51
C LYS A 241 11.98 15.00 -1.59
N ASP A 242 12.37 14.75 -2.85
CA ASP A 242 12.03 15.61 -3.99
C ASP A 242 10.71 15.21 -4.65
N LYS A 243 10.18 14.05 -4.31
CA LYS A 243 8.90 13.53 -4.81
C LYS A 243 8.12 12.86 -3.69
N ALA A 244 6.84 13.18 -3.63
CA ALA A 244 5.85 12.51 -2.81
C ALA A 244 4.72 12.00 -3.72
N CYS A 245 4.32 10.76 -3.53
CA CYS A 245 3.32 10.08 -4.33
C CYS A 245 2.35 9.32 -3.43
N ILE A 246 1.12 9.15 -3.90
CA ILE A 246 0.17 8.21 -3.33
C ILE A 246 -0.07 7.13 -4.39
N PHE A 247 0.24 5.89 -4.02
CA PHE A 247 -0.07 4.71 -4.82
C PHE A 247 -1.39 4.14 -4.37
N TYR A 248 -2.14 3.54 -5.27
CA TYR A 248 -3.40 2.89 -4.96
C TYR A 248 -3.66 1.73 -5.93
N SER A 249 -4.49 0.80 -5.53
CA SER A 249 -5.01 -0.25 -6.39
C SER A 249 -6.31 0.20 -7.03
N ALA A 250 -6.61 -0.32 -8.21
CA ALA A 250 -7.83 0.02 -8.93
C ALA A 250 -8.52 -1.21 -9.53
N SER A 251 -9.77 -1.08 -9.88
CA SER A 251 -10.71 -2.15 -10.18
C SER A 251 -11.07 -3.00 -8.96
N GLY A 252 -12.19 -3.71 -8.99
CA GLY A 252 -12.59 -4.55 -7.87
C GLY A 252 -11.60 -5.69 -7.62
N SER A 253 -11.21 -5.90 -6.39
CA SER A 253 -10.26 -6.95 -5.97
C SER A 253 -10.72 -8.38 -6.36
N TRP A 254 -12.01 -8.57 -6.59
CA TRP A 254 -12.62 -9.81 -7.09
C TRP A 254 -12.53 -10.00 -8.61
N THR A 255 -11.99 -9.02 -9.35
CA THR A 255 -11.89 -9.07 -10.81
C THR A 255 -10.50 -9.51 -11.25
N PRO A 256 -10.36 -10.12 -12.45
CA PRO A 256 -9.04 -10.42 -13.01
C PRO A 256 -8.25 -9.18 -13.46
N TYR A 257 -8.85 -8.00 -13.37
CA TYR A 257 -8.28 -6.70 -13.74
C TYR A 257 -7.77 -5.90 -12.56
N TYR A 258 -7.83 -6.43 -11.34
CA TYR A 258 -7.28 -5.78 -10.17
C TYR A 258 -5.79 -5.47 -10.36
N LEU A 259 -5.46 -4.18 -10.36
CA LEU A 259 -4.11 -3.71 -10.61
C LEU A 259 -3.35 -3.48 -9.29
N SER A 260 -2.16 -4.02 -9.25
CA SER A 260 -1.17 -3.69 -8.23
C SER A 260 -0.33 -2.47 -8.66
N LEU A 261 0.47 -1.94 -7.74
CA LEU A 261 1.41 -0.84 -7.92
C LEU A 261 2.30 -0.90 -9.19
N ILE A 262 2.56 -2.08 -9.71
CA ILE A 262 3.44 -2.29 -10.88
C ILE A 262 2.89 -1.64 -12.15
N HIS A 263 1.59 -1.46 -12.26
CA HIS A 263 0.95 -0.91 -13.46
C HIS A 263 0.78 0.61 -13.44
N ILE A 264 1.04 1.26 -12.30
CA ILE A 264 0.87 2.71 -12.11
C ILE A 264 2.17 3.48 -12.37
N SER A 265 3.32 2.80 -12.38
CA SER A 265 4.65 3.39 -12.49
C SER A 265 5.15 3.60 -13.93
N GLU A 266 4.39 3.30 -14.95
CA GLU A 266 4.79 3.53 -16.33
C GLU A 266 4.37 4.95 -16.76
N PRO A 267 5.31 5.92 -16.88
CA PRO A 267 5.02 7.14 -17.59
C PRO A 267 4.90 6.80 -19.07
N THR A 268 3.76 7.03 -19.62
CA THR A 268 3.55 7.07 -21.09
C THR A 268 4.32 8.20 -21.72
#